data_f9ead444ab00427bda441fc46d51e294
#
_entry.id   f9ead444ab00427bda441fc46d51e294
#
_cell.length_a   1.000
_cell.length_b   1.000
_cell.length_c   1.000
_cell.angle_alpha   90.00
_cell.angle_beta   90.00
_cell.angle_gamma   90.00
#
_symmetry.space_group_name_H-M   'P 1'
#
loop_
_entity.id
_entity.type
_entity.pdbx_description
1 polymer ?
#
loop_
_entity_poly.entity_id
_entity_poly.type
_entity_poly.pdbx_seq_one_letter_code
_entity_poly.pdbx_strand_id
1 'polypeptide(L)'
;MEDDICLLPLGNFRNGDHTKKDCFVYMDCDDEDYHEAKQLEAGFTFWKVCDESKKILREWLGWCLDEKVNGELTGFSNLKEDEGFEGCRHDQSILTNLAVRDGLSVVGSDIRSLIECNADYWYERYFKGQAQLYRPIDTFMVQIKDNVDYLKQKVVDSIVLTTHNQQGVIKDVLNGIEKNTIGEYELIVVFDGCTDNTEKDALDFINQSSLKDKTIFKYTDNIFENKANNIGLKQCTGKYVTIIQDDQVILEEGWNIRMHKPFEEFVDVFAVTGLTAHNLMPNPNSVHLGMEEDLDNCWCDILDNVDIAQQRTISRDVFAIRGSANRGPLMIDLEDLKTLNYLDEDYAPQQLDDHDLMFRMRKELGKVC
;
A
#
# COMPACT_ATOMS: atom_id res chain seq x y z
N MET A 1 23.14 9.89 -4.99
CA MET A 1 22.71 11.27 -4.76
C MET A 1 23.45 11.72 -3.52
N GLU A 2 24.13 12.86 -3.57
CA GLU A 2 24.81 13.44 -2.39
C GLU A 2 23.79 14.14 -1.47
N ASP A 3 22.65 14.58 -2.03
CA ASP A 3 21.62 15.31 -1.31
C ASP A 3 20.52 14.37 -0.78
N ASP A 4 20.04 14.68 0.41
CA ASP A 4 18.99 13.90 1.10
C ASP A 4 17.58 14.15 0.54
N ILE A 5 17.40 15.25 -0.22
CA ILE A 5 16.14 15.67 -0.82
C ILE A 5 16.43 16.14 -2.26
N CYS A 6 15.58 15.68 -3.18
CA CYS A 6 15.73 16.03 -4.59
C CYS A 6 14.37 16.44 -5.15
N LEU A 7 14.25 17.70 -5.54
CA LEU A 7 13.04 18.33 -6.03
C LEU A 7 13.16 18.65 -7.52
N LEU A 8 12.02 18.67 -8.21
CA LEU A 8 11.94 18.93 -9.65
C LEU A 8 11.24 20.25 -9.92
N PRO A 9 11.73 21.08 -10.86
CA PRO A 9 11.04 22.30 -11.25
C PRO A 9 9.80 21.97 -12.09
N LEU A 10 8.73 22.69 -11.88
CA LEU A 10 7.51 22.62 -12.68
C LEU A 10 7.65 23.54 -13.90
N GLY A 11 8.24 23.05 -14.98
CA GLY A 11 8.42 23.82 -16.21
C GLY A 11 9.13 25.17 -15.97
N ASN A 12 8.56 26.25 -16.51
CA ASN A 12 9.06 27.61 -16.37
C ASN A 12 8.14 28.51 -15.54
N PHE A 13 7.26 27.93 -14.73
CA PHE A 13 6.36 28.72 -13.89
C PHE A 13 7.14 29.42 -12.79
N ARG A 14 6.87 30.72 -12.63
CA ARG A 14 7.42 31.53 -11.55
C ARG A 14 6.57 31.40 -10.30
N ASN A 15 7.18 31.28 -9.15
CA ASN A 15 6.46 31.04 -7.90
C ASN A 15 5.53 32.23 -7.55
N GLY A 16 5.94 33.46 -7.81
CA GLY A 16 5.13 34.66 -7.58
C GLY A 16 3.83 34.69 -8.37
N ASP A 17 3.81 34.08 -9.58
CA ASP A 17 2.60 34.08 -10.42
C ASP A 17 1.58 33.01 -9.93
N HIS A 18 2.01 32.04 -9.14
CA HIS A 18 1.22 30.88 -8.76
C HIS A 18 1.16 30.63 -7.25
N THR A 19 1.53 31.61 -6.44
CA THR A 19 1.46 31.54 -4.97
C THR A 19 0.68 32.74 -4.45
N LYS A 20 -0.39 32.49 -3.68
CA LYS A 20 -1.20 33.57 -3.12
C LYS A 20 -0.43 34.37 -2.08
N LYS A 21 -0.76 35.68 -1.95
CA LYS A 21 -0.11 36.59 -1.02
C LYS A 21 -0.12 36.12 0.42
N ASP A 22 -1.23 35.52 0.86
CA ASP A 22 -1.33 34.99 2.21
C ASP A 22 -0.30 33.87 2.47
N CYS A 23 -0.01 33.02 1.49
CA CYS A 23 0.99 31.97 1.61
C CYS A 23 2.39 32.58 1.85
N PHE A 24 2.80 33.57 1.09
CA PHE A 24 4.07 34.23 1.31
C PHE A 24 4.16 34.90 2.68
N VAL A 25 3.11 35.65 3.06
CA VAL A 25 3.09 36.39 4.32
C VAL A 25 3.10 35.49 5.55
N TYR A 26 2.24 34.46 5.59
CA TYR A 26 2.16 33.58 6.75
C TYR A 26 3.36 32.65 6.88
N MET A 27 4.05 32.34 5.79
CA MET A 27 5.29 31.55 5.80
C MET A 27 6.54 32.42 6.03
N ASP A 28 6.40 33.76 6.16
CA ASP A 28 7.50 34.70 6.26
C ASP A 28 8.48 34.63 5.05
N CYS A 29 7.89 34.53 3.85
CA CYS A 29 8.58 34.28 2.58
C CYS A 29 8.23 35.37 1.53
N ASP A 30 7.83 36.58 1.94
CA ASP A 30 7.34 37.62 1.04
C ASP A 30 8.45 38.53 0.57
N ASP A 31 9.42 37.98 -0.16
CA ASP A 31 10.51 38.74 -0.80
C ASP A 31 10.83 38.24 -2.22
N GLU A 32 11.72 38.96 -2.92
CA GLU A 32 12.01 38.74 -4.33
C GLU A 32 12.59 37.33 -4.61
N ASP A 33 13.39 36.77 -3.71
CA ASP A 33 14.02 35.46 -3.91
C ASP A 33 12.96 34.34 -4.00
N TYR A 34 11.91 34.44 -3.19
CA TYR A 34 10.80 33.48 -3.22
C TYR A 34 9.87 33.71 -4.43
N HIS A 35 9.61 34.96 -4.79
CA HIS A 35 8.75 35.30 -5.93
C HIS A 35 9.36 34.88 -7.26
N GLU A 36 10.68 35.11 -7.43
CA GLU A 36 11.41 34.77 -8.66
C GLU A 36 11.80 33.27 -8.76
N ALA A 37 11.65 32.51 -7.69
CA ALA A 37 11.94 31.09 -7.71
C ALA A 37 11.08 30.35 -8.75
N LYS A 38 11.63 29.31 -9.34
CA LYS A 38 10.85 28.37 -10.16
C LYS A 38 9.97 27.52 -9.27
N GLN A 39 8.69 27.45 -9.62
CA GLN A 39 7.76 26.61 -8.90
C GLN A 39 8.13 25.13 -9.04
N LEU A 40 7.97 24.37 -7.96
CA LEU A 40 8.35 22.97 -7.89
C LEU A 40 7.15 22.04 -8.11
N GLU A 41 7.43 20.87 -8.62
CA GLU A 41 6.46 19.80 -8.78
C GLU A 41 6.23 19.10 -7.43
N ALA A 42 5.04 19.21 -6.85
CA ALA A 42 4.70 18.56 -5.59
C ALA A 42 4.18 17.13 -5.78
N GLY A 43 3.64 16.83 -6.95
CA GLY A 43 3.16 15.48 -7.27
C GLY A 43 4.28 14.44 -7.43
N PHE A 44 5.54 14.90 -7.54
CA PHE A 44 6.68 14.01 -7.75
C PHE A 44 7.95 14.55 -7.09
N THR A 45 8.34 13.97 -5.96
CA THR A 45 9.48 14.40 -5.15
C THR A 45 10.28 13.19 -4.65
N PHE A 46 11.60 13.35 -4.45
CA PHE A 46 12.46 12.29 -3.93
C PHE A 46 13.01 12.66 -2.56
N TRP A 47 12.84 11.77 -1.60
CA TRP A 47 13.25 11.98 -0.21
C TRP A 47 14.03 10.78 0.30
N LYS A 48 15.24 11.00 0.77
CA LYS A 48 15.98 10.00 1.54
C LYS A 48 15.36 9.91 2.93
N VAL A 49 15.17 8.72 3.44
CA VAL A 49 14.60 8.52 4.78
C VAL A 49 15.64 8.88 5.84
N CYS A 50 15.60 10.12 6.32
CA CYS A 50 16.43 10.64 7.40
C CYS A 50 15.66 11.65 8.25
N ASP A 51 16.21 12.09 9.38
CA ASP A 51 15.53 12.99 10.30
C ASP A 51 15.28 14.37 9.68
N GLU A 52 16.18 14.86 8.83
CA GLU A 52 16.03 16.13 8.16
C GLU A 52 14.86 16.10 7.14
N SER A 53 14.80 15.06 6.31
CA SER A 53 13.69 14.87 5.37
C SER A 53 12.35 14.75 6.09
N LYS A 54 12.30 14.00 7.18
CA LYS A 54 11.09 13.86 8.00
C LYS A 54 10.66 15.17 8.64
N LYS A 55 11.60 16.01 9.05
CA LYS A 55 11.33 17.33 9.62
C LYS A 55 10.66 18.23 8.59
N ILE A 56 11.24 18.33 7.38
CA ILE A 56 10.72 19.16 6.30
C ILE A 56 9.36 18.67 5.82
N LEU A 57 9.19 17.35 5.67
CA LEU A 57 7.89 16.76 5.29
C LEU A 57 6.79 17.05 6.32
N ARG A 58 7.10 17.01 7.63
CA ARG A 58 6.14 17.37 8.67
C ARG A 58 5.79 18.85 8.63
N GLU A 59 6.76 19.68 8.38
CA GLU A 59 6.53 21.14 8.23
C GLU A 59 5.69 21.43 6.99
N TRP A 60 6.00 20.83 5.86
CA TRP A 60 5.21 20.92 4.63
C TRP A 60 3.75 20.51 4.87
N LEU A 61 3.54 19.35 5.49
CA LEU A 61 2.21 18.90 5.88
C LEU A 61 1.52 19.88 6.82
N GLY A 62 2.24 20.45 7.81
CA GLY A 62 1.70 21.45 8.72
C GLY A 62 1.16 22.68 8.00
N TRP A 63 1.91 23.20 7.05
CA TRP A 63 1.48 24.33 6.23
C TRP A 63 0.32 23.95 5.28
N CYS A 64 0.32 22.74 4.74
CA CYS A 64 -0.79 22.26 3.90
C CYS A 64 -2.12 22.13 4.68
N LEU A 65 -2.07 21.99 5.98
CA LEU A 65 -3.26 21.93 6.85
C LEU A 65 -3.73 23.32 7.32
N ASP A 66 -2.95 24.37 7.11
CA ASP A 66 -3.35 25.75 7.46
C ASP A 66 -4.19 26.36 6.33
N GLU A 67 -5.48 26.62 6.63
CA GLU A 67 -6.43 27.18 5.66
C GLU A 67 -5.99 28.55 5.13
N LYS A 68 -5.28 29.35 5.91
CA LYS A 68 -4.78 30.66 5.49
C LYS A 68 -3.69 30.54 4.44
N VAL A 69 -2.87 29.50 4.54
CA VAL A 69 -1.73 29.26 3.64
C VAL A 69 -2.17 28.46 2.42
N ASN A 70 -2.90 27.36 2.61
CA ASN A 70 -3.24 26.38 1.58
C ASN A 70 -4.71 26.42 1.11
N GLY A 71 -5.60 27.11 1.84
CA GLY A 71 -7.03 27.16 1.49
C GLY A 71 -7.33 27.97 0.22
N GLU A 72 -8.54 27.83 -0.31
CA GLU A 72 -9.02 28.54 -1.50
C GLU A 72 -9.25 30.04 -1.25
N LEU A 73 -9.53 30.42 0.00
CA LEU A 73 -9.78 31.82 0.35
C LEU A 73 -8.48 32.61 0.39
N THR A 74 -8.57 33.88 -0.03
CA THR A 74 -7.47 34.84 0.00
C THR A 74 -7.83 36.05 0.88
N GLY A 75 -6.84 36.87 1.22
CA GLY A 75 -7.03 38.15 1.93
C GLY A 75 -6.98 38.01 3.46
N PHE A 76 -6.55 36.91 4.02
CA PHE A 76 -6.32 36.75 5.47
C PHE A 76 -5.23 37.70 6.01
N SER A 77 -4.23 38.05 5.17
CA SER A 77 -3.18 39.02 5.47
C SER A 77 -3.63 40.45 5.35
N ASN A 78 -4.82 40.75 4.81
CA ASN A 78 -5.33 42.04 4.41
C ASN A 78 -4.47 42.73 3.32
N LEU A 79 -3.59 42.00 2.64
CA LEU A 79 -2.81 42.47 1.51
C LEU A 79 -3.48 42.07 0.19
N LYS A 80 -3.18 42.81 -0.87
CA LYS A 80 -3.63 42.42 -2.20
C LYS A 80 -2.68 41.42 -2.80
N GLU A 81 -3.23 40.57 -3.67
CA GLU A 81 -2.42 39.69 -4.52
C GLU A 81 -1.44 40.51 -5.36
N ASP A 82 -0.28 39.96 -5.65
CA ASP A 82 0.75 40.61 -6.43
C ASP A 82 0.34 40.76 -7.89
N GLU A 83 0.90 41.77 -8.56
CA GLU A 83 0.67 41.99 -9.98
C GLU A 83 1.25 40.78 -10.77
N GLY A 84 0.40 40.13 -11.56
CA GLY A 84 0.77 38.91 -12.30
C GLY A 84 0.29 37.61 -11.66
N PHE A 85 -0.32 37.65 -10.47
CA PHE A 85 -0.88 36.45 -9.86
C PHE A 85 -1.98 35.83 -10.74
N GLU A 86 -1.77 34.57 -11.16
CA GLU A 86 -2.66 33.82 -12.04
C GLU A 86 -3.54 32.78 -11.30
N GLY A 87 -3.15 32.42 -10.07
CA GLY A 87 -3.87 31.45 -9.24
C GLY A 87 -2.94 30.61 -8.37
N CYS A 88 -3.42 30.17 -7.20
CA CYS A 88 -2.62 29.44 -6.24
C CYS A 88 -2.46 27.95 -6.66
N ARG A 89 -1.24 27.44 -6.53
CA ARG A 89 -0.91 26.01 -6.71
C ARG A 89 -0.70 25.28 -5.37
N HIS A 90 -1.28 25.82 -4.32
CA HIS A 90 -1.43 25.19 -3.02
C HIS A 90 -0.13 24.56 -2.46
N ASP A 91 -0.10 23.23 -2.37
CA ASP A 91 1.01 22.46 -1.83
C ASP A 91 2.34 22.66 -2.60
N GLN A 92 2.28 22.90 -3.90
CA GLN A 92 3.45 23.24 -4.72
C GLN A 92 4.05 24.60 -4.32
N SER A 93 3.22 25.59 -4.04
CA SER A 93 3.62 26.90 -3.55
C SER A 93 4.34 26.81 -2.21
N ILE A 94 3.78 26.04 -1.28
CA ILE A 94 4.36 25.78 0.03
C ILE A 94 5.71 25.05 -0.09
N LEU A 95 5.77 24.00 -0.90
CA LEU A 95 7.01 23.24 -1.14
C LEU A 95 8.10 24.13 -1.74
N THR A 96 7.73 25.01 -2.69
CA THR A 96 8.67 25.95 -3.31
C THR A 96 9.24 26.91 -2.28
N ASN A 97 8.39 27.49 -1.42
CA ASN A 97 8.83 28.39 -0.35
C ASN A 97 9.78 27.69 0.64
N LEU A 98 9.46 26.48 1.06
CA LEU A 98 10.33 25.68 1.93
C LEU A 98 11.68 25.38 1.26
N ALA A 99 11.65 25.04 -0.03
CA ALA A 99 12.86 24.72 -0.78
C ALA A 99 13.80 25.93 -0.90
N VAL A 100 13.26 27.11 -1.17
CA VAL A 100 14.05 28.36 -1.20
C VAL A 100 14.61 28.68 0.18
N ARG A 101 13.77 28.64 1.22
CA ARG A 101 14.17 28.96 2.60
C ARG A 101 15.30 28.06 3.08
N ASP A 102 15.19 26.77 2.85
CA ASP A 102 16.09 25.77 3.41
C ASP A 102 17.24 25.39 2.44
N GLY A 103 17.28 26.02 1.25
CA GLY A 103 18.31 25.78 0.23
C GLY A 103 18.29 24.34 -0.27
N LEU A 104 17.11 23.75 -0.46
CA LEU A 104 16.98 22.36 -0.89
C LEU A 104 17.43 22.17 -2.34
N SER A 105 17.98 21.01 -2.63
CA SER A 105 18.48 20.66 -3.94
C SER A 105 17.36 20.52 -4.98
N VAL A 106 17.45 21.29 -6.07
CA VAL A 106 16.52 21.24 -7.20
C VAL A 106 17.27 20.68 -8.40
N VAL A 107 16.78 19.57 -8.95
CA VAL A 107 17.43 18.89 -10.09
C VAL A 107 17.07 19.61 -11.38
N GLY A 108 18.02 19.64 -12.30
CA GLY A 108 17.78 20.21 -13.63
C GLY A 108 16.78 19.40 -14.46
N SER A 109 16.33 19.99 -15.57
CA SER A 109 15.27 19.47 -16.46
C SER A 109 15.49 18.06 -17.04
N ASP A 110 16.69 17.54 -16.96
CA ASP A 110 17.04 16.24 -17.61
C ASP A 110 16.36 15.04 -16.95
N ILE A 111 16.18 15.06 -15.63
CA ILE A 111 15.46 13.98 -14.93
C ILE A 111 13.96 14.01 -15.27
N ARG A 112 13.39 15.20 -15.42
CA ARG A 112 11.99 15.33 -15.81
C ARG A 112 11.73 14.75 -17.21
N SER A 113 12.61 15.01 -18.17
CA SER A 113 12.50 14.43 -19.52
C SER A 113 12.58 12.91 -19.50
N LEU A 114 13.39 12.31 -18.62
CA LEU A 114 13.45 10.85 -18.43
C LEU A 114 12.19 10.29 -17.77
N ILE A 115 11.60 11.03 -16.83
CA ILE A 115 10.36 10.65 -16.16
C ILE A 115 9.17 10.84 -17.12
N GLU A 116 9.11 11.92 -17.88
CA GLU A 116 8.07 12.18 -18.88
C GLU A 116 8.13 11.18 -20.03
N CYS A 117 9.31 10.79 -20.52
CA CYS A 117 9.44 9.71 -21.51
C CYS A 117 8.92 8.36 -20.98
N ASN A 118 9.12 8.07 -19.70
CA ASN A 118 8.55 6.89 -19.07
C ASN A 118 7.07 7.08 -18.75
N ALA A 119 6.64 8.29 -18.35
CA ALA A 119 5.24 8.61 -18.08
C ALA A 119 4.38 8.50 -19.34
N ASP A 120 4.87 8.96 -20.50
CA ASP A 120 4.18 8.78 -21.79
C ASP A 120 4.04 7.30 -22.15
N TYR A 121 5.07 6.51 -21.95
CA TYR A 121 5.02 5.06 -22.14
C TYR A 121 3.96 4.41 -21.21
N TRP A 122 3.92 4.81 -19.96
CA TRP A 122 2.97 4.32 -18.98
C TRP A 122 1.57 4.88 -19.22
N TYR A 123 1.45 6.16 -19.58
CA TYR A 123 0.20 6.82 -19.94
C TYR A 123 -0.47 6.16 -21.14
N GLU A 124 0.25 5.95 -22.25
CA GLU A 124 -0.26 5.27 -23.44
C GLU A 124 -0.70 3.83 -23.16
N ARG A 125 0.00 3.14 -22.27
CA ARG A 125 -0.24 1.72 -22.01
C ARG A 125 -1.32 1.47 -20.94
N TYR A 126 -1.42 2.34 -19.94
CA TYR A 126 -2.25 2.10 -18.76
C TYR A 126 -3.26 3.21 -18.45
N PHE A 127 -3.15 4.39 -19.06
CA PHE A 127 -3.96 5.55 -18.71
C PHE A 127 -4.96 6.00 -19.77
N LYS A 128 -5.09 5.31 -20.88
CA LYS A 128 -6.15 5.64 -21.85
C LYS A 128 -7.55 5.43 -21.25
N GLY A 129 -7.76 6.06 -20.09
CA GLY A 129 -9.02 6.14 -19.37
C GLY A 129 -8.97 6.11 -17.84
N GLN A 130 -7.80 5.94 -17.19
CA GLN A 130 -7.78 5.73 -15.73
C GLN A 130 -6.51 6.27 -15.08
N ALA A 131 -6.64 7.27 -14.23
CA ALA A 131 -5.55 7.77 -13.40
C ALA A 131 -5.32 6.85 -12.20
N GLN A 132 -4.30 6.01 -12.25
CA GLN A 132 -3.84 5.22 -11.10
C GLN A 132 -2.32 5.31 -11.00
N LEU A 133 -1.84 5.61 -9.81
CA LEU A 133 -0.43 5.73 -9.49
C LEU A 133 0.23 4.34 -9.50
N TYR A 134 1.06 4.08 -10.51
CA TYR A 134 2.06 3.03 -10.48
C TYR A 134 3.40 3.64 -10.11
N ARG A 135 4.08 3.07 -9.13
CA ARG A 135 5.48 3.38 -8.86
C ARG A 135 6.32 2.25 -9.45
N PRO A 136 7.14 2.49 -10.49
CA PRO A 136 8.15 1.52 -10.89
C PRO A 136 9.18 1.40 -9.78
N ILE A 137 9.36 0.21 -9.26
CA ILE A 137 10.35 -0.09 -8.21
C ILE A 137 11.78 -0.06 -8.76
N ASP A 138 11.95 -0.18 -10.05
CA ASP A 138 13.27 -0.25 -10.71
C ASP A 138 14.20 0.94 -10.41
N THR A 139 13.67 2.08 -9.97
CA THR A 139 14.48 3.25 -9.60
C THR A 139 15.01 3.18 -8.16
N PHE A 140 14.51 2.28 -7.32
CA PHE A 140 14.89 2.14 -5.92
C PHE A 140 15.61 0.83 -5.58
N MET A 141 15.78 -0.07 -6.54
CA MET A 141 16.30 -1.43 -6.34
C MET A 141 17.83 -1.53 -6.38
N VAL A 142 18.54 -0.71 -5.64
CA VAL A 142 20.01 -0.84 -5.61
C VAL A 142 20.55 -1.58 -4.38
N GLN A 143 19.77 -2.22 -3.52
CA GLN A 143 20.40 -2.97 -2.40
C GLN A 143 19.56 -4.04 -1.71
N ILE A 144 18.57 -4.65 -2.35
CA ILE A 144 17.72 -5.65 -1.65
C ILE A 144 18.33 -7.06 -1.59
N LYS A 145 19.28 -7.39 -2.48
CA LYS A 145 19.92 -8.73 -2.46
C LYS A 145 20.62 -9.06 -1.14
N ASP A 146 21.15 -8.07 -0.46
CA ASP A 146 21.91 -8.26 0.78
C ASP A 146 21.04 -8.29 2.05
N ASN A 147 19.77 -7.83 1.97
CA ASN A 147 18.86 -7.78 3.11
C ASN A 147 18.00 -9.05 3.28
N VAL A 148 17.90 -9.91 2.27
CA VAL A 148 17.13 -11.16 2.37
C VAL A 148 17.67 -12.05 3.49
N ASP A 149 18.97 -12.10 3.69
CA ASP A 149 19.58 -12.90 4.76
C ASP A 149 19.41 -12.27 6.15
N TYR A 150 19.28 -10.95 6.24
CA TYR A 150 18.98 -10.23 7.48
C TYR A 150 17.53 -10.47 7.93
N LEU A 151 16.59 -10.48 6.97
CA LEU A 151 15.17 -10.70 7.23
C LEU A 151 14.88 -12.15 7.63
N LYS A 152 15.56 -13.12 7.01
CA LYS A 152 15.48 -14.54 7.38
C LYS A 152 15.76 -14.81 8.86
N GLN A 153 16.47 -13.93 9.55
CA GLN A 153 16.89 -14.12 10.93
C GLN A 153 16.03 -13.40 11.97
N LYS A 154 15.12 -12.51 11.59
CA LYS A 154 14.52 -11.56 12.53
C LYS A 154 13.00 -11.46 12.54
N VAL A 155 12.31 -11.96 11.53
CA VAL A 155 10.86 -11.83 11.43
C VAL A 155 10.23 -13.21 11.49
N VAL A 156 9.39 -13.43 12.48
CA VAL A 156 8.48 -14.60 12.53
C VAL A 156 7.21 -14.22 11.80
N ASP A 157 6.82 -15.02 10.82
CA ASP A 157 5.53 -14.92 10.14
C ASP A 157 4.52 -15.84 10.85
N SER A 158 3.28 -15.36 10.99
CA SER A 158 2.17 -16.21 11.39
C SER A 158 1.30 -16.49 10.16
N ILE A 159 1.07 -17.74 9.86
CA ILE A 159 0.21 -18.17 8.74
C ILE A 159 -1.07 -18.77 9.33
N VAL A 160 -2.22 -18.21 8.96
CA VAL A 160 -3.53 -18.70 9.35
C VAL A 160 -4.18 -19.41 8.17
N LEU A 161 -4.51 -20.67 8.36
CA LEU A 161 -5.20 -21.52 7.41
C LEU A 161 -6.50 -22.02 8.06
N THR A 162 -7.61 -21.39 7.72
CA THR A 162 -8.94 -21.91 8.09
C THR A 162 -9.42 -22.87 7.03
N THR A 163 -9.94 -24.03 7.42
CA THR A 163 -10.38 -25.05 6.48
C THR A 163 -11.71 -25.69 6.88
N HIS A 164 -12.54 -25.94 5.86
CA HIS A 164 -13.82 -26.63 5.99
C HIS A 164 -14.07 -27.57 4.80
N ASN A 165 -14.04 -28.87 5.03
CA ASN A 165 -14.37 -29.91 4.03
C ASN A 165 -13.55 -29.84 2.71
N GLN A 166 -12.23 -29.78 2.81
CA GLN A 166 -11.27 -29.70 1.71
C GLN A 166 -10.37 -30.95 1.56
N GLN A 167 -10.89 -32.15 1.84
CA GLN A 167 -10.09 -33.38 1.81
C GLN A 167 -9.33 -33.64 0.50
N GLY A 168 -9.80 -33.06 -0.64
CA GLY A 168 -9.16 -33.21 -1.94
C GLY A 168 -7.99 -32.27 -2.21
N VAL A 169 -7.84 -31.21 -1.42
CA VAL A 169 -6.92 -30.10 -1.71
C VAL A 169 -6.00 -29.78 -0.54
N ILE A 170 -6.42 -30.04 0.70
CA ILE A 170 -5.71 -29.60 1.91
C ILE A 170 -4.23 -30.02 1.95
N LYS A 171 -3.89 -31.19 1.43
CA LYS A 171 -2.49 -31.67 1.38
C LYS A 171 -1.64 -30.85 0.42
N ASP A 172 -2.21 -30.41 -0.70
CA ASP A 172 -1.49 -29.60 -1.67
C ASP A 172 -1.26 -28.19 -1.12
N VAL A 173 -2.23 -27.61 -0.40
CA VAL A 173 -2.10 -26.32 0.29
C VAL A 173 -0.99 -26.40 1.34
N LEU A 174 -1.02 -27.39 2.23
CA LEU A 174 0.01 -27.60 3.26
C LEU A 174 1.39 -27.86 2.68
N ASN A 175 1.49 -28.65 1.61
CA ASN A 175 2.74 -28.87 0.90
C ASN A 175 3.28 -27.60 0.23
N GLY A 176 2.40 -26.76 -0.30
CA GLY A 176 2.77 -25.44 -0.84
C GLY A 176 3.35 -24.54 0.23
N ILE A 177 2.72 -24.47 1.40
CA ILE A 177 3.21 -23.69 2.55
C ILE A 177 4.58 -24.24 3.01
N GLU A 178 4.69 -25.55 3.22
CA GLU A 178 5.93 -26.19 3.70
C GLU A 178 7.12 -25.91 2.79
N LYS A 179 6.93 -26.11 1.48
CA LYS A 179 8.03 -26.04 0.52
C LYS A 179 8.47 -24.62 0.18
N ASN A 180 7.53 -23.70 0.20
CA ASN A 180 7.75 -22.38 -0.42
C ASN A 180 7.87 -21.24 0.59
N THR A 181 7.58 -21.48 1.88
CA THR A 181 7.77 -20.47 2.93
C THR A 181 9.20 -20.48 3.45
N ILE A 182 9.87 -19.33 3.42
CA ILE A 182 11.26 -19.17 3.84
C ILE A 182 11.32 -18.44 5.19
N GLY A 183 12.27 -18.84 6.03
CA GLY A 183 12.51 -18.23 7.35
C GLY A 183 11.74 -18.89 8.47
N GLU A 184 11.67 -18.19 9.61
CA GLU A 184 10.92 -18.68 10.78
C GLU A 184 9.45 -18.29 10.65
N TYR A 185 8.57 -19.25 10.83
CA TYR A 185 7.12 -19.03 10.82
C TYR A 185 6.40 -20.01 11.72
N GLU A 186 5.21 -19.64 12.16
CA GLU A 186 4.23 -20.50 12.79
C GLU A 186 3.02 -20.68 11.87
N LEU A 187 2.40 -21.86 11.93
CA LEU A 187 1.19 -22.17 11.17
C LEU A 187 0.03 -22.41 12.15
N ILE A 188 -1.04 -21.67 11.98
CA ILE A 188 -2.26 -21.85 12.75
C ILE A 188 -3.31 -22.48 11.82
N VAL A 189 -3.66 -23.74 12.07
CA VAL A 189 -4.72 -24.43 11.31
C VAL A 189 -5.99 -24.43 12.12
N VAL A 190 -7.06 -23.87 11.55
CA VAL A 190 -8.38 -23.84 12.16
C VAL A 190 -9.30 -24.78 11.39
N PHE A 191 -9.71 -25.87 12.02
CA PHE A 191 -10.71 -26.80 11.47
C PHE A 191 -12.10 -26.31 11.83
N ASP A 192 -12.81 -25.74 10.88
CA ASP A 192 -14.12 -25.16 11.09
C ASP A 192 -15.24 -26.17 10.81
N GLY A 193 -15.46 -27.07 11.76
CA GLY A 193 -16.53 -28.06 11.70
C GLY A 193 -16.43 -29.02 10.50
N CYS A 194 -15.21 -29.52 10.22
CA CYS A 194 -15.01 -30.48 9.14
C CYS A 194 -15.77 -31.80 9.40
N THR A 195 -16.49 -32.27 8.38
CA THR A 195 -17.27 -33.52 8.41
C THR A 195 -16.74 -34.60 7.48
N ASP A 196 -15.77 -34.25 6.63
CA ASP A 196 -15.06 -35.16 5.72
C ASP A 196 -13.67 -35.56 6.29
N ASN A 197 -12.77 -36.06 5.44
CA ASN A 197 -11.44 -36.45 5.88
C ASN A 197 -10.41 -35.29 5.92
N THR A 198 -10.82 -34.02 5.76
CA THR A 198 -9.92 -32.87 5.75
C THR A 198 -9.01 -32.82 6.97
N GLU A 199 -9.58 -32.90 8.17
CA GLU A 199 -8.81 -32.89 9.42
C GLU A 199 -7.81 -34.06 9.46
N LYS A 200 -8.24 -35.29 9.16
CA LYS A 200 -7.37 -36.45 9.14
C LYS A 200 -6.23 -36.26 8.14
N ASP A 201 -6.54 -35.84 6.93
CA ASP A 201 -5.55 -35.68 5.86
C ASP A 201 -4.53 -34.58 6.18
N ALA A 202 -4.97 -33.50 6.81
CA ALA A 202 -4.10 -32.43 7.28
C ALA A 202 -3.19 -32.90 8.42
N LEU A 203 -3.74 -33.58 9.44
CA LEU A 203 -2.97 -34.11 10.56
C LEU A 203 -1.95 -35.15 10.11
N ASP A 204 -2.35 -36.08 9.20
CA ASP A 204 -1.46 -37.08 8.64
C ASP A 204 -0.28 -36.44 7.88
N PHE A 205 -0.53 -35.38 7.10
CA PHE A 205 0.50 -34.63 6.38
C PHE A 205 1.43 -33.89 7.37
N ILE A 206 0.87 -33.08 8.25
CA ILE A 206 1.64 -32.24 9.19
C ILE A 206 2.53 -33.09 10.09
N ASN A 207 2.03 -34.21 10.61
CA ASN A 207 2.80 -35.10 11.47
C ASN A 207 4.01 -35.75 10.79
N GLN A 208 4.03 -35.81 9.45
CA GLN A 208 5.10 -36.39 8.64
C GLN A 208 6.00 -35.34 7.98
N SER A 209 5.74 -34.05 8.22
CA SER A 209 6.38 -32.92 7.59
C SER A 209 7.15 -32.03 8.59
N SER A 210 7.88 -31.05 8.10
CA SER A 210 8.57 -30.05 8.92
C SER A 210 7.61 -29.07 9.62
N LEU A 211 6.33 -29.11 9.28
CA LEU A 211 5.29 -28.28 9.90
C LEU A 211 4.93 -28.74 11.32
N LYS A 212 5.27 -29.98 11.69
CA LYS A 212 4.83 -30.59 12.96
C LYS A 212 5.09 -29.74 14.19
N ASP A 213 6.30 -29.20 14.29
CA ASP A 213 6.72 -28.43 15.47
C ASP A 213 6.39 -26.94 15.35
N LYS A 214 5.80 -26.52 14.23
CA LYS A 214 5.43 -25.14 13.92
C LYS A 214 3.92 -24.92 13.91
N THR A 215 3.11 -25.96 14.04
CA THR A 215 1.66 -25.88 13.85
C THR A 215 0.88 -25.86 15.17
N ILE A 216 -0.04 -24.91 15.26
CA ILE A 216 -1.05 -24.80 16.31
C ILE A 216 -2.40 -25.16 15.70
N PHE A 217 -3.13 -26.08 16.34
CA PHE A 217 -4.45 -26.49 15.90
C PHE A 217 -5.56 -25.83 16.71
N LYS A 218 -6.61 -25.41 16.02
CA LYS A 218 -7.86 -24.91 16.60
C LYS A 218 -9.04 -25.63 15.96
N TYR A 219 -10.12 -25.76 16.71
CA TYR A 219 -11.32 -26.47 16.29
C TYR A 219 -12.54 -25.62 16.61
N THR A 220 -13.49 -25.58 15.69
CA THR A 220 -14.74 -24.84 15.81
C THR A 220 -15.92 -25.67 15.29
N ASP A 221 -17.12 -25.25 15.54
CA ASP A 221 -18.36 -25.95 15.18
C ASP A 221 -19.03 -25.36 13.93
N ASN A 222 -18.28 -25.18 12.82
CA ASN A 222 -18.73 -24.52 11.60
C ASN A 222 -19.35 -23.12 11.87
N ILE A 223 -18.49 -22.22 12.31
CA ILE A 223 -18.84 -20.84 12.62
C ILE A 223 -18.57 -19.89 11.45
N PHE A 224 -18.23 -20.42 10.31
CA PHE A 224 -17.86 -19.77 9.06
C PHE A 224 -16.48 -19.08 9.07
N GLU A 225 -15.93 -18.94 7.87
CA GLU A 225 -14.56 -18.52 7.60
C GLU A 225 -14.13 -17.27 8.38
N ASN A 226 -14.94 -16.20 8.37
CA ASN A 226 -14.61 -14.94 9.00
C ASN A 226 -14.36 -15.09 10.52
N LYS A 227 -15.27 -15.75 11.23
CA LYS A 227 -15.14 -15.99 12.67
C LYS A 227 -14.01 -16.99 12.96
N ALA A 228 -13.87 -18.02 12.15
CA ALA A 228 -12.82 -19.01 12.30
C ALA A 228 -11.43 -18.39 12.04
N ASN A 229 -11.29 -17.50 11.04
CA ASN A 229 -10.08 -16.71 10.83
C ASN A 229 -9.71 -15.91 12.08
N ASN A 230 -10.66 -15.24 12.73
CA ASN A 230 -10.40 -14.50 13.97
C ASN A 230 -9.88 -15.38 15.11
N ILE A 231 -10.34 -16.61 15.21
CA ILE A 231 -9.80 -17.58 16.17
C ILE A 231 -8.33 -17.88 15.89
N GLY A 232 -7.97 -18.06 14.63
CA GLY A 232 -6.59 -18.24 14.20
C GLY A 232 -5.74 -16.98 14.41
N LEU A 233 -6.21 -15.84 13.96
CA LEU A 233 -5.54 -14.55 14.05
C LEU A 233 -5.18 -14.16 15.50
N LYS A 234 -6.06 -14.44 16.44
CA LYS A 234 -5.84 -14.19 17.87
C LYS A 234 -4.76 -15.10 18.50
N GLN A 235 -4.29 -16.14 17.80
CA GLN A 235 -3.17 -17.00 18.25
C GLN A 235 -1.82 -16.51 17.72
N CYS A 236 -1.81 -15.64 16.73
CA CYS A 236 -0.61 -15.20 16.03
C CYS A 236 0.32 -14.40 16.93
N THR A 237 1.63 -14.69 16.84
CA THR A 237 2.70 -14.03 17.57
C THR A 237 3.72 -13.33 16.68
N GLY A 238 3.69 -13.62 15.38
CA GLY A 238 4.58 -13.03 14.38
C GLY A 238 4.35 -11.54 14.17
N LYS A 239 5.29 -10.89 13.53
CA LYS A 239 5.15 -9.48 13.15
C LYS A 239 4.09 -9.31 12.06
N TYR A 240 4.13 -10.19 11.08
CA TYR A 240 3.13 -10.23 10.01
C TYR A 240 2.28 -11.48 10.13
N VAL A 241 1.01 -11.33 9.86
CA VAL A 241 0.07 -12.45 9.76
C VAL A 241 -0.43 -12.57 8.33
N THR A 242 -0.42 -13.80 7.81
CA THR A 242 -0.94 -14.09 6.47
C THR A 242 -2.13 -15.03 6.55
N ILE A 243 -3.25 -14.60 6.00
CA ILE A 243 -4.43 -15.45 5.81
C ILE A 243 -4.29 -16.13 4.46
N ILE A 244 -4.36 -17.47 4.45
CA ILE A 244 -4.38 -18.29 3.26
C ILE A 244 -5.70 -19.07 3.25
N GLN A 245 -6.39 -19.05 2.11
CA GLN A 245 -7.60 -19.84 1.91
C GLN A 245 -7.24 -21.32 1.64
N ASP A 246 -8.11 -22.23 2.02
CA ASP A 246 -7.88 -23.67 1.99
C ASP A 246 -7.98 -24.32 0.59
N ASP A 247 -8.22 -23.53 -0.42
CA ASP A 247 -8.17 -23.87 -1.84
C ASP A 247 -6.99 -23.20 -2.60
N GLN A 248 -6.12 -22.47 -1.90
CA GLN A 248 -4.99 -21.75 -2.47
C GLN A 248 -3.67 -22.48 -2.26
N VAL A 249 -3.04 -22.92 -3.34
CA VAL A 249 -1.75 -23.59 -3.33
C VAL A 249 -0.64 -22.59 -3.62
N ILE A 250 0.26 -22.40 -2.67
CA ILE A 250 1.45 -21.58 -2.84
C ILE A 250 2.45 -22.30 -3.75
N LEU A 251 2.81 -21.70 -4.86
CA LEU A 251 3.71 -22.28 -5.87
C LEU A 251 5.08 -21.60 -5.94
N GLU A 252 5.22 -20.42 -5.34
CA GLU A 252 6.44 -19.62 -5.42
C GLU A 252 7.28 -19.72 -4.16
N GLU A 253 8.53 -20.15 -4.31
CA GLU A 253 9.50 -20.16 -3.22
C GLU A 253 9.82 -18.72 -2.77
N GLY A 254 9.75 -18.46 -1.46
CA GLY A 254 10.03 -17.13 -0.88
C GLY A 254 8.89 -16.13 -1.08
N TRP A 255 7.69 -16.57 -1.36
CA TRP A 255 6.51 -15.73 -1.49
C TRP A 255 6.32 -14.78 -0.30
N ASN A 256 6.52 -15.26 0.93
CA ASN A 256 6.39 -14.48 2.15
C ASN A 256 7.43 -13.35 2.21
N ILE A 257 8.68 -13.62 1.85
CA ILE A 257 9.74 -12.62 1.80
C ILE A 257 9.42 -11.53 0.76
N ARG A 258 8.81 -11.91 -0.36
CA ARG A 258 8.35 -10.93 -1.34
C ARG A 258 7.25 -10.04 -0.78
N MET A 259 6.30 -10.61 -0.04
CA MET A 259 5.20 -9.86 0.58
C MET A 259 5.67 -8.93 1.72
N HIS A 260 6.84 -9.16 2.31
CA HIS A 260 7.44 -8.22 3.27
C HIS A 260 7.91 -6.91 2.62
N LYS A 261 8.34 -6.95 1.34
CA LYS A 261 8.97 -5.80 0.69
C LYS A 261 8.19 -4.49 0.79
N PRO A 262 6.86 -4.44 0.53
CA PRO A 262 6.11 -3.20 0.69
C PRO A 262 6.15 -2.64 2.12
N PHE A 263 6.09 -3.49 3.14
CA PHE A 263 6.16 -3.05 4.55
C PHE A 263 7.54 -2.50 4.94
N GLU A 264 8.59 -2.89 4.22
CA GLU A 264 9.95 -2.41 4.44
C GLU A 264 10.23 -1.12 3.70
N GLU A 265 9.66 -1.00 2.50
CA GLU A 265 9.84 0.15 1.62
C GLU A 265 8.95 1.34 2.02
N PHE A 266 7.76 1.07 2.59
CA PHE A 266 6.76 2.09 2.89
C PHE A 266 6.27 1.98 4.34
N VAL A 267 6.16 3.12 5.00
CA VAL A 267 5.77 3.20 6.42
C VAL A 267 4.26 3.11 6.67
N ASP A 268 3.48 3.29 5.62
CA ASP A 268 2.02 3.39 5.65
C ASP A 268 1.30 2.18 5.06
N VAL A 269 2.01 1.07 4.88
CA VAL A 269 1.40 -0.18 4.41
C VAL A 269 0.72 -0.90 5.56
N PHE A 270 -0.54 -1.26 5.36
CA PHE A 270 -1.33 -2.10 6.26
C PHE A 270 -1.35 -3.56 5.83
N ALA A 271 -1.61 -3.79 4.55
CA ALA A 271 -1.77 -5.13 4.01
C ALA A 271 -1.15 -5.27 2.62
N VAL A 272 -0.72 -6.48 2.30
CA VAL A 272 -0.20 -6.88 0.98
C VAL A 272 -0.91 -8.15 0.53
N THR A 273 -1.44 -8.16 -0.69
CA THR A 273 -2.03 -9.36 -1.27
C THR A 273 -1.19 -9.90 -2.42
N GLY A 274 -1.11 -11.22 -2.52
CA GLY A 274 -0.41 -11.91 -3.59
C GLY A 274 -1.28 -12.21 -4.82
N LEU A 275 -2.58 -11.90 -4.77
CA LEU A 275 -3.52 -12.27 -5.83
C LEU A 275 -4.25 -11.04 -6.39
N THR A 276 -5.38 -10.69 -5.83
CA THR A 276 -6.32 -9.73 -6.40
C THR A 276 -6.53 -8.56 -5.45
N ALA A 277 -6.62 -7.37 -6.00
CA ALA A 277 -6.94 -6.16 -5.25
C ALA A 277 -7.82 -5.22 -6.07
N HIS A 278 -8.66 -4.46 -5.40
CA HIS A 278 -9.62 -3.56 -6.02
C HIS A 278 -9.43 -2.13 -5.55
N ASN A 279 -9.79 -1.18 -6.41
CA ASN A 279 -10.02 0.18 -5.98
C ASN A 279 -11.47 0.29 -5.48
N LEU A 280 -11.63 0.82 -4.27
CA LEU A 280 -12.94 1.15 -3.70
C LEU A 280 -13.57 2.40 -4.33
N MET A 281 -13.01 2.92 -5.42
CA MET A 281 -13.61 4.03 -6.16
C MET A 281 -14.72 3.51 -7.06
N PRO A 282 -15.92 4.05 -6.97
CA PRO A 282 -17.01 3.66 -7.84
C PRO A 282 -16.59 3.86 -9.30
N ASN A 283 -16.92 2.90 -10.16
CA ASN A 283 -16.73 3.04 -11.60
C ASN A 283 -17.57 4.22 -12.10
N PRO A 284 -16.96 5.29 -12.64
CA PRO A 284 -17.72 6.47 -13.10
C PRO A 284 -18.70 6.14 -14.26
N ASN A 285 -18.55 4.97 -14.87
CA ASN A 285 -19.46 4.49 -15.92
C ASN A 285 -20.52 3.54 -15.37
N SER A 286 -20.51 3.22 -14.07
CA SER A 286 -21.56 2.42 -13.46
C SER A 286 -22.82 3.25 -13.25
N VAL A 287 -23.96 2.67 -13.55
CA VAL A 287 -25.29 3.27 -13.31
C VAL A 287 -25.79 3.04 -11.88
N HIS A 288 -25.06 2.26 -11.08
CA HIS A 288 -25.46 1.80 -9.75
C HIS A 288 -24.50 2.30 -8.64
N LEU A 289 -24.03 3.55 -8.76
CA LEU A 289 -23.13 4.18 -7.81
C LEU A 289 -23.59 4.00 -6.35
N GLY A 290 -22.77 3.33 -5.56
CA GLY A 290 -23.03 3.13 -4.13
C GLY A 290 -23.87 1.92 -3.77
N MET A 291 -24.10 1.00 -4.72
CA MET A 291 -24.76 -0.28 -4.47
C MET A 291 -23.71 -1.39 -4.32
N GLU A 292 -24.06 -2.47 -3.63
CA GLU A 292 -23.18 -3.65 -3.44
C GLU A 292 -22.72 -4.24 -4.78
N GLU A 293 -23.57 -4.19 -5.79
CA GLU A 293 -23.27 -4.61 -7.18
C GLU A 293 -22.19 -3.73 -7.84
N ASP A 294 -21.97 -2.53 -7.35
CA ASP A 294 -20.89 -1.65 -7.84
C ASP A 294 -19.51 -2.04 -7.29
N LEU A 295 -19.46 -2.80 -6.22
CA LEU A 295 -18.20 -3.38 -5.73
C LEU A 295 -17.64 -4.42 -6.71
N ASP A 296 -18.50 -5.20 -7.36
CA ASP A 296 -18.13 -6.12 -8.43
C ASP A 296 -17.73 -5.39 -9.73
N ASN A 297 -18.16 -4.14 -9.89
CA ASN A 297 -17.81 -3.26 -11.00
C ASN A 297 -16.81 -2.17 -10.60
N CYS A 298 -16.30 -2.21 -9.38
CA CYS A 298 -15.16 -1.37 -9.00
C CYS A 298 -14.01 -1.66 -9.95
N TRP A 299 -13.23 -0.64 -10.24
CA TRP A 299 -12.06 -0.74 -11.05
C TRP A 299 -11.15 -1.82 -10.49
N CYS A 300 -11.23 -2.98 -11.15
CA CYS A 300 -10.34 -4.08 -10.85
C CYS A 300 -8.91 -3.68 -11.15
N ASP A 301 -8.00 -4.23 -10.39
CA ASP A 301 -6.58 -4.12 -10.64
C ASP A 301 -6.24 -4.57 -12.08
N ILE A 302 -5.09 -4.18 -12.55
CA ILE A 302 -4.47 -4.74 -13.76
C ILE A 302 -4.57 -6.27 -13.76
N LEU A 303 -4.41 -6.89 -12.60
CA LEU A 303 -4.40 -8.34 -12.46
C LEU A 303 -5.76 -8.98 -12.73
N ASP A 304 -6.87 -8.29 -12.42
CA ASP A 304 -8.22 -8.80 -12.66
C ASP A 304 -8.65 -8.72 -14.12
N ASN A 305 -8.11 -7.73 -14.85
CA ASN A 305 -8.43 -7.50 -16.25
C ASN A 305 -7.45 -8.12 -17.23
N VAL A 306 -6.45 -8.85 -16.73
CA VAL A 306 -5.41 -9.47 -17.52
C VAL A 306 -5.61 -10.98 -17.50
N ASP A 307 -5.73 -11.58 -18.66
CA ASP A 307 -5.78 -13.02 -18.78
C ASP A 307 -4.55 -13.68 -18.11
N ILE A 308 -4.71 -14.89 -17.59
CA ILE A 308 -3.67 -15.62 -16.84
C ILE A 308 -2.34 -15.68 -17.59
N ALA A 309 -2.36 -15.76 -18.92
CA ALA A 309 -1.15 -15.76 -19.73
C ALA A 309 -0.44 -14.41 -19.70
N GLN A 310 -1.18 -13.31 -19.63
CA GLN A 310 -0.62 -11.95 -19.51
C GLN A 310 -0.13 -11.67 -18.10
N GLN A 311 -0.83 -12.15 -17.07
CA GLN A 311 -0.38 -12.03 -15.67
C GLN A 311 1.03 -12.61 -15.48
N ARG A 312 1.36 -13.69 -16.16
CA ARG A 312 2.70 -14.31 -16.12
C ARG A 312 3.80 -13.46 -16.75
N THR A 313 3.45 -12.46 -17.55
CA THR A 313 4.40 -11.55 -18.20
C THR A 313 4.59 -10.24 -17.43
N ILE A 314 3.76 -9.96 -16.42
CA ILE A 314 3.92 -8.79 -15.56
C ILE A 314 5.16 -9.02 -14.68
N SER A 315 6.02 -8.02 -14.59
CA SER A 315 7.19 -8.07 -13.71
C SER A 315 6.74 -8.30 -12.26
N ARG A 316 7.37 -9.28 -11.62
CA ARG A 316 7.09 -9.61 -10.22
C ARG A 316 7.67 -8.60 -9.22
N ASP A 317 8.38 -7.59 -9.72
CA ASP A 317 8.93 -6.49 -8.92
C ASP A 317 8.06 -5.23 -8.99
N VAL A 318 6.82 -5.36 -9.43
CA VAL A 318 5.83 -4.27 -9.48
C VAL A 318 4.81 -4.44 -8.37
N PHE A 319 4.61 -3.40 -7.57
CA PHE A 319 3.53 -3.28 -6.61
C PHE A 319 2.52 -2.23 -7.07
N ALA A 320 1.26 -2.46 -6.75
CA ALA A 320 0.19 -1.51 -7.02
C ALA A 320 -0.50 -1.16 -5.71
N ILE A 321 -0.66 0.14 -5.44
CA ILE A 321 -1.43 0.62 -4.28
C ILE A 321 -2.91 0.55 -4.63
N ARG A 322 -3.71 -0.04 -3.75
CA ARG A 322 -5.14 -0.25 -3.96
C ARG A 322 -6.00 0.21 -2.79
N GLY A 323 -7.28 0.36 -3.06
CA GLY A 323 -8.28 0.69 -2.05
C GLY A 323 -8.68 -0.51 -1.20
N SER A 324 -8.60 -1.72 -1.75
CA SER A 324 -8.91 -2.98 -1.09
C SER A 324 -7.95 -4.08 -1.55
N ALA A 325 -7.65 -5.00 -0.67
CA ALA A 325 -6.84 -6.19 -0.92
C ALA A 325 -7.62 -7.42 -0.48
N ASN A 326 -7.80 -8.37 -1.39
CA ASN A 326 -8.54 -9.60 -1.12
C ASN A 326 -7.63 -10.67 -0.52
N ARG A 327 -8.22 -11.61 0.18
CA ARG A 327 -7.51 -12.79 0.70
C ARG A 327 -7.03 -13.66 -0.45
N GLY A 328 -5.73 -14.04 -0.37
CA GLY A 328 -5.31 -14.97 -1.34
C GLY A 328 -3.86 -14.94 -1.84
N PRO A 329 -2.84 -15.07 -1.02
CA PRO A 329 -2.70 -14.81 0.42
C PRO A 329 -2.78 -13.31 0.74
N LEU A 330 -3.23 -12.97 1.94
CA LEU A 330 -3.30 -11.61 2.46
C LEU A 330 -2.41 -11.47 3.68
N MET A 331 -1.32 -10.73 3.56
CA MET A 331 -0.39 -10.44 4.66
C MET A 331 -0.72 -9.08 5.28
N ILE A 332 -0.74 -9.01 6.61
CA ILE A 332 -1.14 -7.83 7.39
C ILE A 332 -0.13 -7.64 8.52
N ASP A 333 0.18 -6.40 8.89
CA ASP A 333 0.88 -6.10 10.14
C ASP A 333 0.00 -6.46 11.33
N LEU A 334 0.49 -7.31 12.23
CA LEU A 334 -0.32 -7.85 13.32
C LEU A 334 -0.73 -6.79 14.34
N GLU A 335 0.10 -5.79 14.62
CA GLU A 335 -0.23 -4.74 15.58
C GLU A 335 -1.31 -3.80 15.03
N ASP A 336 -1.27 -3.51 13.74
CA ASP A 336 -2.33 -2.76 13.06
C ASP A 336 -3.64 -3.54 13.09
N LEU A 337 -3.59 -4.85 12.78
CA LEU A 337 -4.77 -5.71 12.80
C LEU A 337 -5.39 -5.78 14.20
N LYS A 338 -4.57 -5.87 15.25
CA LYS A 338 -5.04 -5.81 16.65
C LYS A 338 -5.69 -4.46 16.96
N THR A 339 -5.12 -3.37 16.48
CA THR A 339 -5.66 -2.02 16.68
C THR A 339 -7.06 -1.89 16.07
N LEU A 340 -7.29 -2.52 14.93
CA LEU A 340 -8.59 -2.58 14.26
C LEU A 340 -9.54 -3.64 14.86
N ASN A 341 -9.13 -4.33 15.93
CA ASN A 341 -9.92 -5.41 16.55
C ASN A 341 -10.25 -6.58 15.59
N TYR A 342 -9.31 -6.90 14.68
CA TYR A 342 -9.40 -8.02 13.73
C TYR A 342 -10.51 -7.85 12.68
N LEU A 343 -10.98 -8.96 12.11
CA LEU A 343 -12.12 -8.99 11.19
C LEU A 343 -13.43 -8.74 11.94
N ASP A 344 -14.36 -8.03 11.33
CA ASP A 344 -15.68 -7.81 11.91
C ASP A 344 -16.55 -9.07 11.72
N GLU A 345 -16.89 -9.71 12.82
CA GLU A 345 -17.62 -10.98 12.84
C GLU A 345 -19.09 -10.86 12.41
N ASP A 346 -19.62 -9.64 12.34
CA ASP A 346 -21.00 -9.40 11.88
C ASP A 346 -21.16 -9.64 10.38
N TYR A 347 -20.05 -9.64 9.62
CA TYR A 347 -20.05 -10.03 8.20
C TYR A 347 -20.11 -11.54 7.95
N ALA A 348 -20.10 -12.38 9.01
CA ALA A 348 -20.34 -13.80 8.82
C ALA A 348 -21.78 -14.06 8.30
N PRO A 349 -22.03 -15.03 7.44
CA PRO A 349 -21.14 -16.14 7.06
C PRO A 349 -20.09 -15.80 6.01
N GLN A 350 -20.29 -14.75 5.19
CA GLN A 350 -19.46 -14.52 4.02
C GLN A 350 -19.59 -13.10 3.46
N GLN A 351 -18.52 -12.63 2.82
CA GLN A 351 -18.40 -11.42 1.99
C GLN A 351 -18.18 -10.10 2.74
N LEU A 352 -17.48 -9.19 2.07
CA LEU A 352 -17.18 -7.80 2.44
C LEU A 352 -16.30 -7.61 3.69
N ASP A 353 -15.91 -8.64 4.39
CA ASP A 353 -15.08 -8.54 5.59
C ASP A 353 -13.66 -8.04 5.29
N ASP A 354 -13.09 -8.40 4.15
CA ASP A 354 -11.83 -7.85 3.66
C ASP A 354 -11.98 -6.38 3.21
N HIS A 355 -13.06 -6.02 2.53
CA HIS A 355 -13.38 -4.65 2.17
C HIS A 355 -13.62 -3.77 3.42
N ASP A 356 -14.38 -4.27 4.39
CA ASP A 356 -14.60 -3.59 5.66
C ASP A 356 -13.28 -3.36 6.39
N LEU A 357 -12.43 -4.39 6.49
CA LEU A 357 -11.13 -4.27 7.11
C LEU A 357 -10.28 -3.18 6.46
N MET A 358 -10.23 -3.14 5.12
CA MET A 358 -9.47 -2.13 4.38
C MET A 358 -10.09 -0.73 4.51
N PHE A 359 -11.41 -0.64 4.63
CA PHE A 359 -12.09 0.63 4.89
C PHE A 359 -11.78 1.16 6.30
N ARG A 360 -11.84 0.30 7.33
CA ARG A 360 -11.44 0.66 8.71
C ARG A 360 -9.98 1.06 8.79
N MET A 361 -9.09 0.31 8.15
CA MET A 361 -7.67 0.62 8.04
C MET A 361 -7.44 2.04 7.52
N ARG A 362 -8.06 2.39 6.40
CA ARG A 362 -7.92 3.73 5.81
C ARG A 362 -8.48 4.81 6.71
N LYS A 363 -9.66 4.57 7.31
CA LYS A 363 -10.36 5.53 8.16
C LYS A 363 -9.64 5.76 9.50
N GLU A 364 -9.13 4.70 10.13
CA GLU A 364 -8.63 4.74 11.51
C GLU A 364 -7.12 4.87 11.58
N LEU A 365 -6.38 4.29 10.61
CA LEU A 365 -4.92 4.27 10.60
C LEU A 365 -4.32 5.15 9.51
N GLY A 366 -5.10 5.59 8.51
CA GLY A 366 -4.60 6.36 7.37
C GLY A 366 -3.62 5.58 6.48
N LYS A 367 -3.66 4.25 6.53
CA LYS A 367 -2.74 3.38 5.78
C LYS A 367 -3.32 2.93 4.44
N VAL A 368 -2.52 2.18 3.66
CA VAL A 368 -2.83 1.67 2.31
C VAL A 368 -2.58 0.17 2.20
N CYS A 369 -3.07 -0.41 1.14
CA CYS A 369 -2.77 -1.78 0.73
C CYS A 369 -2.36 -1.86 -0.74
#